data_8e97bc2f54b80fb01b47d03ba92eb94b
#
_entry.id   8e97bc2f54b80fb01b47d03ba92eb94b
#
_cell.length_a   1.000
_cell.length_b   1.000
_cell.length_c   1.000
_cell.angle_alpha   90.00
_cell.angle_beta   90.00
_cell.angle_gamma   90.00
#
_symmetry.space_group_name_H-M   'P 1'
#
loop_
_entity.id
_entity.type
_entity.pdbx_description
1 polymer ?
#
loop_
_entity_poly.entity_id
_entity_poly.type
_entity_poly.pdbx_seq_one_letter_code
_entity_poly.pdbx_strand_id
1 'polypeptide(L)'
;VAALLVAGFAAHWPDAWPTLDTALEEVRESFGDGRISRVALDEQGAALGWIGGISQYRGRVWELHPLVVDVARQGQGIGRALVTDFEAQVRARGGLTITLGSDDEAGLTTLAGVNLYPNVWEHIAHIQNPGHHPYEFYQKLGFAIVGIVPDANGPGKPDILLAKSVAQV
;
A
#
# COMPACT_ATOMS: atom_id res chain seq x y z
N VAL A 1 -7.33 14.27 -5.65
CA VAL A 1 -6.63 13.21 -4.90
C VAL A 1 -7.38 12.86 -3.62
N ALA A 2 -7.66 13.80 -2.71
CA ALA A 2 -8.34 13.49 -1.44
C ALA A 2 -9.68 12.74 -1.62
N ALA A 3 -10.51 13.14 -2.59
CA ALA A 3 -11.75 12.43 -2.90
C ALA A 3 -11.52 10.97 -3.38
N LEU A 4 -10.38 10.69 -4.03
CA LEU A 4 -10.01 9.32 -4.40
C LEU A 4 -9.69 8.47 -3.16
N LEU A 5 -9.03 9.04 -2.14
CA LEU A 5 -8.76 8.34 -0.88
C LEU A 5 -10.07 7.92 -0.20
N VAL A 6 -10.97 8.88 0.01
CA VAL A 6 -12.26 8.59 0.64
C VAL A 6 -13.02 7.51 -0.13
N ALA A 7 -13.13 7.64 -1.45
CA ALA A 7 -13.89 6.69 -2.27
C ALA A 7 -13.20 5.32 -2.38
N GLY A 8 -11.88 5.31 -2.52
CA GLY A 8 -11.10 4.09 -2.75
C GLY A 8 -10.98 3.19 -1.52
N PHE A 9 -11.02 3.78 -0.33
CA PHE A 9 -10.88 3.04 0.93
C PHE A 9 -12.22 2.73 1.61
N ALA A 10 -13.31 3.39 1.22
CA ALA A 10 -14.62 3.25 1.87
C ALA A 10 -15.15 1.81 1.97
N ALA A 11 -14.82 0.93 1.02
CA ALA A 11 -15.37 -0.43 0.97
C ALA A 11 -14.73 -1.38 1.98
N HIS A 12 -13.43 -1.26 2.24
CA HIS A 12 -12.67 -2.23 3.03
C HIS A 12 -11.96 -1.61 4.24
N TRP A 13 -11.69 -0.30 4.20
CA TRP A 13 -10.98 0.45 5.25
C TRP A 13 -11.68 1.79 5.51
N PRO A 14 -12.96 1.78 5.93
CA PRO A 14 -13.77 3.00 6.04
C PRO A 14 -13.23 4.00 7.06
N ASP A 15 -12.47 3.53 8.05
CA ASP A 15 -11.90 4.37 9.11
C ASP A 15 -10.55 5.00 8.73
N ALA A 16 -9.92 4.59 7.63
CA ALA A 16 -8.62 5.13 7.21
C ALA A 16 -8.73 6.62 6.83
N TRP A 17 -9.65 6.97 5.94
CA TRP A 17 -9.95 8.37 5.56
C TRP A 17 -11.47 8.57 5.50
N PRO A 18 -12.14 8.67 6.67
CA PRO A 18 -13.61 8.72 6.74
C PRO A 18 -14.20 10.01 6.17
N THR A 19 -13.40 11.08 6.08
CA THR A 19 -13.85 12.40 5.63
C THR A 19 -12.90 13.01 4.60
N LEU A 20 -13.40 14.00 3.84
CA LEU A 20 -12.56 14.76 2.92
C LEU A 20 -11.46 15.53 3.67
N ASP A 21 -11.71 16.00 4.88
CA ASP A 21 -10.76 16.79 5.67
C ASP A 21 -9.56 15.91 6.07
N THR A 22 -9.78 14.69 6.59
CA THR A 22 -8.70 13.75 6.93
C THR A 22 -7.89 13.36 5.70
N ALA A 23 -8.55 13.13 4.57
CA ALA A 23 -7.88 12.85 3.31
C ALA A 23 -7.08 14.05 2.76
N LEU A 24 -7.53 15.28 2.98
CA LEU A 24 -6.79 16.49 2.62
C LEU A 24 -5.56 16.70 3.50
N GLU A 25 -5.61 16.32 4.77
CA GLU A 25 -4.45 16.35 5.67
C GLU A 25 -3.36 15.40 5.15
N GLU A 26 -3.71 14.14 4.84
CA GLU A 26 -2.79 13.16 4.25
C GLU A 26 -2.12 13.69 2.97
N VAL A 27 -2.92 14.26 2.05
CA VAL A 27 -2.38 14.85 0.82
C VAL A 27 -1.44 16.01 1.11
N ARG A 28 -1.73 16.88 2.08
CA ARG A 28 -0.84 17.99 2.47
C ARG A 28 0.47 17.49 3.05
N GLU A 29 0.42 16.47 3.91
CA GLU A 29 1.61 15.86 4.49
C GLU A 29 2.52 15.23 3.44
N SER A 30 1.95 14.74 2.33
CA SER A 30 2.71 14.13 1.23
C SER A 30 3.65 15.09 0.50
N PHE A 31 3.55 16.41 0.74
CA PHE A 31 4.45 17.43 0.21
C PHE A 31 5.60 17.81 1.17
N GLY A 32 5.66 17.18 2.35
CA GLY A 32 6.71 17.42 3.34
C GLY A 32 8.08 16.84 2.93
N ASP A 33 9.09 17.18 3.71
CA ASP A 33 10.43 16.64 3.54
C ASP A 33 10.45 15.11 3.72
N GLY A 34 11.24 14.42 2.91
CA GLY A 34 11.31 12.96 2.96
C GLY A 34 10.05 12.27 2.44
N ARG A 35 9.26 12.94 1.62
CA ARG A 35 8.05 12.40 0.99
C ARG A 35 8.20 12.26 -0.53
N ILE A 36 7.46 11.34 -1.09
CA ILE A 36 7.19 11.22 -2.53
C ILE A 36 5.68 11.30 -2.72
N SER A 37 5.22 12.11 -3.64
CA SER A 37 3.79 12.23 -3.99
C SER A 37 3.66 12.23 -5.51
N ARG A 38 2.95 11.25 -6.06
CA ARG A 38 2.79 11.06 -7.51
C ARG A 38 1.33 10.80 -7.87
N VAL A 39 0.83 11.48 -8.89
CA VAL A 39 -0.56 11.41 -9.34
C VAL A 39 -0.59 10.96 -10.79
N ALA A 40 -1.44 9.99 -11.10
CA ALA A 40 -1.82 9.67 -12.47
C ALA A 40 -3.00 10.54 -12.89
N LEU A 41 -2.89 11.21 -14.02
CA LEU A 41 -3.92 12.09 -14.57
C LEU A 41 -4.42 11.53 -15.91
N ASP A 42 -5.68 11.81 -16.26
CA ASP A 42 -6.17 11.64 -17.62
C ASP A 42 -5.81 12.83 -18.51
N GLU A 43 -6.23 12.77 -19.79
CA GLU A 43 -5.97 13.83 -20.78
C GLU A 43 -6.65 15.17 -20.43
N GLN A 44 -7.68 15.14 -19.59
CA GLN A 44 -8.40 16.33 -19.13
C GLN A 44 -7.84 16.87 -17.81
N GLY A 45 -6.83 16.20 -17.22
CA GLY A 45 -6.20 16.59 -15.96
C GLY A 45 -6.93 16.09 -14.71
N ALA A 46 -7.91 15.19 -14.85
CA ALA A 46 -8.57 14.58 -13.71
C ALA A 46 -7.66 13.48 -13.09
N ALA A 47 -7.64 13.41 -11.75
CA ALA A 47 -6.84 12.44 -11.05
C ALA A 47 -7.47 11.02 -11.15
N LEU A 48 -6.69 10.09 -11.69
CA LEU A 48 -7.05 8.67 -11.84
C LEU A 48 -6.50 7.79 -10.71
N GLY A 49 -5.47 8.23 -10.03
CA GLY A 49 -4.85 7.53 -8.92
C GLY A 49 -3.71 8.33 -8.32
N TRP A 50 -3.29 7.92 -7.14
CA TRP A 50 -2.24 8.57 -6.37
C TRP A 50 -1.43 7.54 -5.60
N ILE A 51 -0.13 7.79 -5.49
CA ILE A 51 0.80 7.04 -4.67
C ILE A 51 1.63 8.00 -3.85
N GLY A 52 1.73 7.71 -2.55
CA GLY A 52 2.59 8.38 -1.62
C GLY A 52 3.75 7.52 -1.16
N GLY A 53 4.77 8.15 -0.60
CA GLY A 53 5.90 7.46 -0.01
C GLY A 53 6.56 8.25 1.11
N ILE A 54 7.02 7.50 2.11
CA ILE A 54 7.62 8.03 3.33
C ILE A 54 9.05 7.51 3.45
N SER A 55 10.01 8.43 3.57
CA SER A 55 11.41 8.08 3.78
C SER A 55 11.63 7.51 5.17
N GLN A 56 12.27 6.35 5.24
CA GLN A 56 12.67 5.68 6.47
C GLN A 56 14.16 5.33 6.42
N TYR A 57 14.76 5.00 7.57
CA TYR A 57 16.16 4.56 7.67
C TYR A 57 17.13 5.48 6.91
N ARG A 58 16.98 6.81 7.07
CA ARG A 58 17.81 7.84 6.41
C ARG A 58 17.76 7.75 4.87
N GLY A 59 16.58 7.47 4.31
CA GLY A 59 16.35 7.38 2.87
C GLY A 59 16.71 6.04 2.21
N ARG A 60 17.17 5.05 2.98
CA ARG A 60 17.48 3.71 2.44
C ARG A 60 16.26 2.85 2.23
N VAL A 61 15.22 3.04 3.03
CA VAL A 61 13.92 2.37 2.92
C VAL A 61 12.87 3.43 2.67
N TRP A 62 11.92 3.12 1.79
CA TRP A 62 10.77 3.96 1.52
C TRP A 62 9.51 3.15 1.75
N GLU A 63 8.65 3.64 2.61
CA GLU A 63 7.32 3.08 2.79
C GLU A 63 6.39 3.62 1.71
N LEU A 64 5.77 2.74 0.95
CA LEU A 64 4.68 3.06 0.05
C LEU A 64 3.41 3.27 0.87
N HIS A 65 2.94 4.50 0.95
CA HIS A 65 1.75 4.88 1.71
C HIS A 65 1.20 6.23 1.25
N PRO A 66 -0.07 6.26 0.82
CA PRO A 66 -0.90 5.17 0.36
C PRO A 66 -0.77 4.91 -1.15
N LEU A 67 -1.49 3.91 -1.66
CA LEU A 67 -1.77 3.73 -3.08
C LEU A 67 -3.28 3.67 -3.28
N VAL A 68 -3.80 4.56 -4.11
CA VAL A 68 -5.22 4.57 -4.49
C VAL A 68 -5.38 4.73 -5.99
N VAL A 69 -6.35 4.02 -6.57
CA VAL A 69 -6.78 4.18 -7.97
C VAL A 69 -8.29 4.34 -7.97
N ASP A 70 -8.79 5.27 -8.79
CA ASP A 70 -10.22 5.46 -9.03
C ASP A 70 -10.88 4.09 -9.26
N VAL A 71 -11.89 3.78 -8.45
CA VAL A 71 -12.59 2.48 -8.45
C VAL A 71 -13.09 2.12 -9.85
N ALA A 72 -13.61 3.11 -10.61
CA ALA A 72 -14.10 2.90 -11.98
C ALA A 72 -12.95 2.66 -13.00
N ARG A 73 -11.71 2.91 -12.64
CA ARG A 73 -10.51 2.80 -13.49
C ARG A 73 -9.55 1.69 -13.05
N GLN A 74 -9.90 0.92 -12.02
CA GLN A 74 -9.11 -0.23 -11.59
C GLN A 74 -9.01 -1.28 -12.72
N GLY A 75 -7.98 -2.14 -12.65
CA GLY A 75 -7.74 -3.16 -13.67
C GLY A 75 -7.14 -2.64 -15.00
N GLN A 76 -6.97 -1.32 -15.18
CA GLN A 76 -6.44 -0.69 -16.40
C GLN A 76 -4.92 -0.41 -16.36
N GLY A 77 -4.21 -0.93 -15.38
CA GLY A 77 -2.75 -0.78 -15.27
C GLY A 77 -2.26 0.48 -14.54
N ILE A 78 -3.17 1.38 -14.11
CA ILE A 78 -2.81 2.65 -13.44
C ILE A 78 -2.01 2.40 -12.16
N GLY A 79 -2.43 1.48 -11.30
CA GLY A 79 -1.71 1.13 -10.07
C GLY A 79 -0.29 0.61 -10.37
N ARG A 80 -0.14 -0.23 -11.41
CA ARG A 80 1.18 -0.70 -11.86
C ARG A 80 2.06 0.46 -12.32
N ALA A 81 1.54 1.37 -13.11
CA ALA A 81 2.27 2.54 -13.59
C ALA A 81 2.73 3.43 -12.43
N LEU A 82 1.86 3.70 -11.46
CA LEU A 82 2.19 4.46 -10.26
C LEU A 82 3.31 3.80 -9.43
N VAL A 83 3.23 2.48 -9.19
CA VAL A 83 4.30 1.75 -8.46
C VAL A 83 5.60 1.77 -9.24
N THR A 84 5.57 1.60 -10.57
CA THR A 84 6.78 1.65 -11.41
C THR A 84 7.46 3.03 -11.36
N ASP A 85 6.68 4.11 -11.44
CA ASP A 85 7.22 5.48 -11.29
C ASP A 85 7.76 5.69 -9.86
N PHE A 86 7.04 5.23 -8.83
CA PHE A 86 7.49 5.32 -7.45
C PHE A 86 8.83 4.61 -7.24
N GLU A 87 9.01 3.41 -7.79
CA GLU A 87 10.30 2.70 -7.76
C GLU A 87 11.43 3.53 -8.39
N ALA A 88 11.17 4.17 -9.53
CA ALA A 88 12.15 5.04 -10.18
C ALA A 88 12.50 6.26 -9.29
N GLN A 89 11.51 6.85 -8.62
CA GLN A 89 11.71 7.95 -7.69
C GLN A 89 12.54 7.54 -6.46
N VAL A 90 12.30 6.35 -5.92
CA VAL A 90 13.07 5.79 -4.79
C VAL A 90 14.53 5.53 -5.21
N ARG A 91 14.74 4.89 -6.37
CA ARG A 91 16.11 4.66 -6.91
C ARG A 91 16.87 5.97 -7.12
N ALA A 92 16.23 6.97 -7.70
CA ALA A 92 16.84 8.28 -7.95
C ALA A 92 17.29 9.00 -6.66
N ARG A 93 16.70 8.65 -5.52
CA ARG A 93 17.04 9.17 -4.19
C ARG A 93 18.03 8.27 -3.41
N GLY A 94 18.56 7.22 -4.04
CA GLY A 94 19.47 6.27 -3.40
C GLY A 94 18.79 5.28 -2.47
N GLY A 95 17.48 5.13 -2.53
CA GLY A 95 16.74 4.12 -1.80
C GLY A 95 17.07 2.70 -2.27
N LEU A 96 17.08 1.76 -1.35
CA LEU A 96 17.45 0.36 -1.61
C LEU A 96 16.25 -0.58 -1.55
N THR A 97 15.26 -0.22 -0.74
CA THR A 97 14.10 -1.08 -0.46
C THR A 97 12.83 -0.23 -0.40
N ILE A 98 11.76 -0.77 -0.95
CA ILE A 98 10.39 -0.29 -0.73
C ILE A 98 9.70 -1.28 0.19
N THR A 99 8.99 -0.77 1.21
CA THR A 99 8.14 -1.54 2.11
C THR A 99 6.71 -1.05 2.03
N LEU A 100 5.76 -1.87 2.44
CA LEU A 100 4.38 -1.46 2.70
C LEU A 100 3.71 -2.42 3.69
N GLY A 101 2.72 -1.94 4.42
CA GLY A 101 1.71 -2.72 5.10
C GLY A 101 0.47 -2.86 4.21
N SER A 102 -0.19 -3.98 4.31
CA SER A 102 -1.45 -4.25 3.61
C SER A 102 -2.42 -4.92 4.59
N ASP A 103 -3.26 -4.10 5.20
CA ASP A 103 -4.16 -4.48 6.28
C ASP A 103 -5.27 -5.44 5.82
N ASP A 104 -5.46 -6.54 6.54
CA ASP A 104 -6.56 -7.47 6.32
C ASP A 104 -7.67 -7.28 7.38
N GLU A 105 -8.23 -6.08 7.43
CA GLU A 105 -9.34 -5.74 8.33
C GLU A 105 -10.67 -6.39 7.90
N ALA A 106 -10.83 -6.61 6.60
CA ALA A 106 -12.06 -7.16 6.04
C ALA A 106 -12.10 -8.70 6.03
N GLY A 107 -11.05 -9.37 6.50
CA GLY A 107 -10.99 -10.82 6.55
C GLY A 107 -10.89 -11.48 5.17
N LEU A 108 -10.09 -10.92 4.28
CA LEU A 108 -9.99 -11.34 2.89
C LEU A 108 -9.02 -12.50 2.68
N THR A 109 -8.13 -12.75 3.66
CA THR A 109 -7.14 -13.83 3.57
C THR A 109 -7.35 -14.90 4.65
N THR A 110 -6.66 -16.03 4.50
CA THR A 110 -6.64 -17.10 5.52
C THR A 110 -5.87 -16.72 6.79
N LEU A 111 -5.27 -15.54 6.86
CA LEU A 111 -4.58 -15.03 8.04
C LEU A 111 -5.54 -14.34 9.03
N ALA A 112 -6.70 -13.91 8.55
CA ALA A 112 -7.68 -13.23 9.36
C ALA A 112 -8.42 -14.20 10.29
N GLY A 113 -8.75 -13.75 11.52
CA GLY A 113 -9.52 -14.51 12.51
C GLY A 113 -8.79 -15.67 13.15
N VAL A 114 -7.48 -15.83 12.96
CA VAL A 114 -6.65 -16.90 13.52
C VAL A 114 -5.61 -16.36 14.49
N ASN A 115 -5.27 -17.14 15.52
CA ASN A 115 -4.11 -16.84 16.36
C ASN A 115 -2.82 -17.17 15.59
N LEU A 116 -2.13 -16.16 15.09
CA LEU A 116 -0.94 -16.33 14.27
C LEU A 116 0.35 -16.55 15.06
N TYR A 117 0.39 -16.19 16.35
CA TYR A 117 1.61 -16.22 17.16
C TYR A 117 2.30 -17.59 17.27
N PRO A 118 1.59 -18.72 17.39
CA PRO A 118 2.26 -20.01 17.57
C PRO A 118 3.13 -20.43 16.39
N ASN A 119 2.75 -20.10 15.15
CA ASN A 119 3.43 -20.56 13.95
C ASN A 119 3.36 -19.53 12.81
N VAL A 120 3.77 -18.28 13.09
CA VAL A 120 3.60 -17.15 12.16
C VAL A 120 4.15 -17.42 10.74
N TRP A 121 5.30 -18.06 10.64
CA TRP A 121 5.94 -18.37 9.35
C TRP A 121 5.20 -19.45 8.56
N GLU A 122 4.61 -20.42 9.24
CA GLU A 122 3.80 -21.46 8.61
C GLU A 122 2.50 -20.85 8.05
N HIS A 123 1.86 -19.96 8.78
CA HIS A 123 0.70 -19.22 8.30
C HIS A 123 1.03 -18.38 7.05
N ILE A 124 2.17 -17.67 7.06
CA ILE A 124 2.63 -16.91 5.89
C ILE A 124 2.91 -17.82 4.70
N ALA A 125 3.57 -18.98 4.92
CA ALA A 125 3.91 -19.91 3.85
C ALA A 125 2.69 -20.53 3.16
N HIS A 126 1.56 -20.61 3.85
CA HIS A 126 0.32 -21.22 3.36
C HIS A 126 -0.81 -20.20 3.17
N ILE A 127 -0.50 -18.90 3.11
CA ILE A 127 -1.50 -17.86 2.89
C ILE A 127 -2.31 -18.10 1.61
N GLN A 128 -3.62 -17.96 1.72
CA GLN A 128 -4.54 -17.99 0.58
C GLN A 128 -5.35 -16.69 0.54
N ASN A 129 -5.82 -16.34 -0.65
CA ASN A 129 -6.52 -15.07 -0.92
C ASN A 129 -7.94 -15.28 -1.46
N PRO A 130 -8.86 -15.89 -0.69
CA PRO A 130 -10.23 -16.13 -1.16
C PRO A 130 -11.04 -14.85 -1.38
N GLY A 131 -10.68 -13.78 -0.66
CA GLY A 131 -11.37 -12.49 -0.69
C GLY A 131 -10.75 -11.44 -1.61
N HIS A 132 -9.76 -11.81 -2.44
CA HIS A 132 -9.07 -10.89 -3.36
C HIS A 132 -8.35 -9.73 -2.67
N HIS A 133 -7.70 -10.00 -1.55
CA HIS A 133 -6.88 -9.02 -0.83
C HIS A 133 -5.76 -8.46 -1.71
N PRO A 134 -5.42 -7.16 -1.60
CA PRO A 134 -4.43 -6.48 -2.46
C PRO A 134 -3.00 -7.01 -2.42
N TYR A 135 -2.59 -7.83 -1.44
CA TYR A 135 -1.21 -8.31 -1.35
C TYR A 135 -0.74 -9.02 -2.63
N GLU A 136 -1.60 -9.74 -3.33
CA GLU A 136 -1.26 -10.38 -4.60
C GLU A 136 -0.95 -9.39 -5.73
N PHE A 137 -1.58 -8.21 -5.72
CA PHE A 137 -1.22 -7.16 -6.68
C PHE A 137 0.24 -6.77 -6.49
N TYR A 138 0.68 -6.58 -5.26
CA TYR A 138 2.07 -6.25 -4.96
C TYR A 138 3.02 -7.41 -5.28
N GLN A 139 2.63 -8.65 -5.01
CA GLN A 139 3.44 -9.83 -5.41
C GLN A 139 3.64 -9.89 -6.93
N LYS A 140 2.61 -9.60 -7.74
CA LYS A 140 2.71 -9.51 -9.21
C LYS A 140 3.62 -8.36 -9.69
N LEU A 141 3.95 -7.43 -8.81
CA LEU A 141 4.93 -6.35 -9.03
C LEU A 141 6.32 -6.68 -8.47
N GLY A 142 6.52 -7.88 -7.93
CA GLY A 142 7.80 -8.37 -7.42
C GLY A 142 8.07 -8.04 -5.95
N PHE A 143 7.05 -7.66 -5.18
CA PHE A 143 7.16 -7.60 -3.72
C PHE A 143 7.07 -9.00 -3.13
N ALA A 144 7.83 -9.25 -2.08
CA ALA A 144 7.75 -10.46 -1.26
C ALA A 144 7.08 -10.14 0.09
N ILE A 145 6.32 -11.08 0.64
CA ILE A 145 5.88 -10.99 2.04
C ILE A 145 7.11 -11.19 2.91
N VAL A 146 7.39 -10.25 3.78
CA VAL A 146 8.56 -10.25 4.68
C VAL A 146 8.18 -10.39 6.14
N GLY A 147 6.90 -10.36 6.44
CA GLY A 147 6.39 -10.52 7.80
C GLY A 147 4.90 -10.27 7.89
N ILE A 148 4.42 -10.27 9.12
CA ILE A 148 3.05 -9.97 9.49
C ILE A 148 3.04 -9.34 10.88
N VAL A 149 2.16 -8.39 11.11
CA VAL A 149 1.81 -7.91 12.45
C VAL A 149 0.45 -8.50 12.82
N PRO A 150 0.41 -9.54 13.67
CA PRO A 150 -0.86 -10.07 14.14
C PRO A 150 -1.65 -9.01 14.91
N ASP A 151 -2.96 -9.01 14.76
CA ASP A 151 -3.86 -8.13 15.50
C ASP A 151 -3.59 -6.62 15.35
N ALA A 152 -2.88 -6.20 14.29
CA ALA A 152 -2.51 -4.80 14.05
C ALA A 152 -3.71 -3.86 14.09
N ASN A 153 -4.84 -4.29 13.52
CA ASN A 153 -6.07 -3.51 13.41
C ASN A 153 -7.20 -4.05 14.32
N GLY A 154 -6.81 -4.77 15.38
CA GLY A 154 -7.71 -5.42 16.30
C GLY A 154 -7.63 -6.95 16.24
N PRO A 155 -8.29 -7.67 17.17
CA PRO A 155 -8.19 -9.12 17.27
C PRO A 155 -8.51 -9.83 15.94
N GLY A 156 -7.56 -10.63 15.44
CA GLY A 156 -7.69 -11.36 14.18
C GLY A 156 -7.63 -10.49 12.91
N LYS A 157 -7.19 -9.24 12.99
CA LYS A 157 -7.03 -8.32 11.86
C LYS A 157 -5.55 -8.00 11.65
N PRO A 158 -4.81 -8.84 10.94
CA PRO A 158 -3.38 -8.66 10.75
C PRO A 158 -3.05 -7.59 9.71
N ASP A 159 -1.83 -7.05 9.80
CA ASP A 159 -1.19 -6.30 8.71
C ASP A 159 -0.13 -7.19 8.04
N ILE A 160 -0.20 -7.32 6.73
CA ILE A 160 0.73 -8.11 5.90
C ILE A 160 1.84 -7.20 5.42
N LEU A 161 3.06 -7.44 5.90
CA LEU A 161 4.22 -6.65 5.55
C LEU A 161 4.86 -7.17 4.27
N LEU A 162 5.00 -6.31 3.26
CA LEU A 162 5.65 -6.61 2.00
C LEU A 162 6.87 -5.71 1.78
N ALA A 163 7.86 -6.25 1.07
CA ALA A 163 9.03 -5.48 0.66
C ALA A 163 9.52 -5.88 -0.72
N LYS A 164 10.19 -4.92 -1.39
CA LYS A 164 10.84 -5.10 -2.68
C LYS A 164 12.19 -4.41 -2.70
N SER A 165 13.24 -5.11 -3.14
CA SER A 165 14.53 -4.49 -3.43
C SER A 165 14.42 -3.65 -4.72
N VAL A 166 14.93 -2.42 -4.65
CA VAL A 166 15.09 -1.52 -5.80
C VAL A 166 16.56 -1.12 -5.99
N ALA A 167 17.47 -1.76 -5.26
CA ALA A 167 18.90 -1.57 -5.44
C ALA A 167 19.30 -1.92 -6.88
N GLN A 168 20.19 -1.11 -7.47
CA GLN A 168 20.89 -1.48 -8.70
C GLN A 168 21.98 -2.48 -8.31
N VAL A 169 21.88 -3.70 -8.83
CA VAL A 169 22.93 -4.72 -8.72
C VAL A 169 24.01 -4.44 -9.76
#